data_10348303e484940d0d707cda2ea347fc
#
_entry.id   10348303e484940d0d707cda2ea347fc
#
_cell.length_a   1.000
_cell.length_b   1.000
_cell.length_c   1.000
_cell.angle_alpha   90.00
_cell.angle_beta   90.00
_cell.angle_gamma   90.00
#
_symmetry.space_group_name_H-M   'P 1'
#
loop_
_entity.id
_entity.type
_entity.pdbx_description
1 polymer ?
#
loop_
_entity_poly.entity_id
_entity_poly.type
_entity_poly.pdbx_seq_one_letter_code
_entity_poly.pdbx_strand_id
1 'polypeptide(L)'
;MLQEGMQSIALRRGKRQKLGRQARREEREFYLFISPWIVGFVLFGAGPIIGSLLLSFTEWSLLAPPKWVGLANFKQLLIDQFFRVALVNTLYYGLGSVFLGVTVSFLLALLLNQKVFGQALFRTVFYLPSVVSGIAVALLWINIFNPDFGLLNQALRTLGVQDPPGWLVSPQWAMPALILMSVWSAGGSMVIYLAGLQSIPEHLYEAAAIDGAGAWSKFWNVTVPMMSPIIFYNLIVGFITSLQAFVQIFVMTNGGPANATLVIGLYLYRNAFEFFKMGYASAMSWVLFVV
;
A
#
# COMPACT_ATOMS: atom_id res chain seq x y z
N MET A 1 12.35 -35.88 -49.87
CA MET A 1 12.26 -34.43 -49.61
C MET A 1 11.75 -34.04 -48.22
N LEU A 2 10.84 -34.78 -47.53
CA LEU A 2 10.37 -34.43 -46.19
C LEU A 2 11.29 -34.93 -45.05
N GLN A 3 12.12 -35.94 -45.26
CA GLN A 3 13.08 -36.44 -44.25
C GLN A 3 14.39 -35.63 -44.14
N GLU A 4 14.82 -34.98 -45.22
CA GLU A 4 16.01 -34.15 -45.22
C GLU A 4 15.78 -32.79 -44.51
N GLY A 5 14.55 -32.28 -44.53
CA GLY A 5 14.16 -31.06 -43.83
C GLY A 5 14.11 -31.21 -42.31
N MET A 6 13.85 -32.38 -41.75
CA MET A 6 13.82 -32.63 -40.30
C MET A 6 15.20 -32.85 -39.69
N GLN A 7 16.20 -33.31 -40.46
CA GLN A 7 17.57 -33.46 -39.95
C GLN A 7 18.33 -32.14 -39.85
N SER A 8 17.97 -31.12 -40.64
CA SER A 8 18.63 -29.79 -40.60
C SER A 8 18.20 -28.96 -39.41
N ILE A 9 17.04 -29.24 -38.77
CA ILE A 9 16.53 -28.54 -37.58
C ILE A 9 17.17 -29.08 -36.28
N ALA A 10 17.56 -30.37 -36.27
CA ALA A 10 18.10 -31.03 -35.08
C ALA A 10 19.60 -30.68 -34.77
N LEU A 11 20.36 -30.11 -35.69
CA LEU A 11 21.77 -29.81 -35.55
C LEU A 11 22.13 -28.36 -35.15
N ARG A 12 21.12 -27.53 -34.89
CA ARG A 12 21.34 -26.20 -34.26
C ARG A 12 21.27 -26.22 -32.73
N ARG A 13 21.65 -27.33 -32.09
CA ARG A 13 22.02 -27.32 -30.67
C ARG A 13 23.29 -26.50 -30.51
N GLY A 14 23.13 -25.26 -30.05
CA GLY A 14 24.10 -24.21 -30.03
C GLY A 14 25.44 -24.61 -29.46
N LYS A 15 26.47 -24.71 -30.33
CA LYS A 15 27.81 -24.39 -29.90
C LYS A 15 27.78 -22.99 -29.30
N ARG A 16 28.00 -22.87 -27.99
CA ARG A 16 28.30 -21.57 -27.35
C ARG A 16 29.41 -20.93 -28.14
N GLN A 17 29.08 -20.01 -29.05
CA GLN A 17 30.06 -19.22 -29.77
C GLN A 17 30.90 -18.53 -28.70
N LYS A 18 32.23 -18.80 -28.72
CA LYS A 18 33.15 -18.08 -27.84
C LYS A 18 33.00 -16.59 -28.17
N LEU A 19 32.47 -15.83 -27.23
CA LEU A 19 32.32 -14.38 -27.35
C LEU A 19 33.64 -13.76 -27.82
N GLY A 20 33.59 -12.93 -28.85
CA GLY A 20 34.73 -12.19 -29.34
C GLY A 20 35.31 -11.29 -28.23
N ARG A 21 36.55 -10.82 -28.41
CA ARG A 21 37.22 -9.94 -27.41
C ARG A 21 36.37 -8.71 -27.07
N GLN A 22 35.69 -8.15 -28.04
CA GLN A 22 34.82 -6.98 -27.85
C GLN A 22 33.57 -7.33 -27.03
N ALA A 23 32.88 -8.42 -27.34
CA ALA A 23 31.73 -8.87 -26.60
C ALA A 23 32.05 -9.22 -25.13
N ARG A 24 33.25 -9.79 -24.85
CA ARG A 24 33.72 -10.02 -23.47
C ARG A 24 34.03 -8.72 -22.73
N ARG A 25 34.49 -7.70 -23.43
CA ARG A 25 34.72 -6.39 -22.85
C ARG A 25 33.39 -5.71 -22.49
N GLU A 26 32.43 -5.72 -23.40
CA GLU A 26 31.08 -5.20 -23.20
C GLU A 26 30.38 -5.92 -22.05
N GLU A 27 30.45 -7.26 -21.97
CA GLU A 27 29.93 -8.08 -20.89
C GLU A 27 30.55 -7.69 -19.54
N ARG A 28 31.90 -7.53 -19.49
CA ARG A 28 32.58 -7.11 -18.26
C ARG A 28 32.17 -5.69 -17.83
N GLU A 29 32.11 -4.75 -18.76
CA GLU A 29 31.69 -3.39 -18.52
C GLU A 29 30.23 -3.37 -18.00
N PHE A 30 29.34 -4.17 -18.60
CA PHE A 30 27.94 -4.34 -18.12
C PHE A 30 27.90 -4.81 -16.67
N TYR A 31 28.59 -5.90 -16.32
CA TYR A 31 28.61 -6.39 -14.94
C TYR A 31 29.25 -5.39 -13.97
N LEU A 32 30.23 -4.64 -14.41
CA LEU A 32 30.89 -3.63 -13.59
C LEU A 32 29.96 -2.45 -13.29
N PHE A 33 29.19 -1.99 -14.28
CA PHE A 33 28.21 -0.92 -14.09
C PHE A 33 26.99 -1.36 -13.26
N ILE A 34 26.53 -2.60 -13.39
CA ILE A 34 25.40 -3.09 -12.63
C ILE A 34 25.78 -3.60 -11.22
N SER A 35 27.08 -3.89 -10.99
CA SER A 35 27.56 -4.47 -9.73
C SER A 35 27.23 -3.66 -8.47
N PRO A 36 27.30 -2.29 -8.45
CA PRO A 36 26.93 -1.54 -7.25
C PRO A 36 25.47 -1.75 -6.86
N TRP A 37 24.58 -1.83 -7.87
CA TRP A 37 23.17 -2.11 -7.63
C TRP A 37 22.95 -3.54 -7.13
N ILE A 38 23.61 -4.54 -7.77
CA ILE A 38 23.51 -5.95 -7.34
C ILE A 38 24.01 -6.12 -5.91
N VAL A 39 25.18 -5.54 -5.58
CA VAL A 39 25.74 -5.59 -4.23
C VAL A 39 24.79 -4.94 -3.22
N GLY A 40 24.29 -3.75 -3.54
CA GLY A 40 23.29 -3.07 -2.69
C GLY A 40 22.02 -3.90 -2.49
N PHE A 41 21.49 -4.49 -3.57
CA PHE A 41 20.31 -5.35 -3.50
C PHE A 41 20.57 -6.61 -2.65
N VAL A 42 21.71 -7.28 -2.83
CA VAL A 42 22.04 -8.49 -2.06
C VAL A 42 22.23 -8.16 -0.58
N LEU A 43 22.96 -7.08 -0.24
CA LEU A 43 23.26 -6.73 1.14
C LEU A 43 22.06 -6.11 1.88
N PHE A 44 21.30 -5.22 1.23
CA PHE A 44 20.26 -4.43 1.87
C PHE A 44 18.83 -4.85 1.50
N GLY A 45 18.66 -5.68 0.49
CA GLY A 45 17.37 -6.24 0.09
C GLY A 45 17.27 -7.73 0.36
N ALA A 46 17.87 -8.54 -0.51
CA ALA A 46 17.74 -10.00 -0.45
C ALA A 46 18.30 -10.60 0.85
N GLY A 47 19.42 -10.08 1.36
CA GLY A 47 20.06 -10.56 2.59
C GLY A 47 19.11 -10.46 3.80
N PRO A 48 18.59 -9.27 4.15
CA PRO A 48 17.62 -9.12 5.24
C PRO A 48 16.32 -9.92 5.04
N ILE A 49 15.82 -10.03 3.81
CA ILE A 49 14.63 -10.85 3.50
C ILE A 49 14.89 -12.32 3.81
N ILE A 50 15.99 -12.89 3.28
CA ILE A 50 16.36 -14.28 3.55
C ILE A 50 16.67 -14.48 5.05
N GLY A 51 17.38 -13.52 5.65
CA GLY A 51 17.68 -13.52 7.08
C GLY A 51 16.41 -13.57 7.93
N SER A 52 15.41 -12.73 7.64
CA SER A 52 14.13 -12.76 8.34
C SER A 52 13.37 -14.08 8.16
N LEU A 53 13.47 -14.71 6.97
CA LEU A 53 12.89 -16.01 6.73
C LEU A 53 13.53 -17.08 7.64
N LEU A 54 14.85 -17.12 7.72
CA LEU A 54 15.55 -18.05 8.58
C LEU A 54 15.24 -17.79 10.06
N LEU A 55 15.19 -16.54 10.47
CA LEU A 55 14.84 -16.15 11.84
C LEU A 55 13.42 -16.55 12.22
N SER A 56 12.49 -16.61 11.28
CA SER A 56 11.11 -17.02 11.54
C SER A 56 11.00 -18.46 12.09
N PHE A 57 12.01 -19.31 11.83
CA PHE A 57 12.11 -20.68 12.35
C PHE A 57 12.92 -20.79 13.64
N THR A 58 13.31 -19.65 14.23
CA THR A 58 14.14 -19.61 15.44
C THR A 58 13.43 -18.91 16.59
N GLU A 59 13.78 -19.26 17.80
CA GLU A 59 13.55 -18.46 19.00
C GLU A 59 14.78 -17.56 19.20
N TRP A 60 14.58 -16.24 19.03
CA TRP A 60 15.65 -15.26 19.17
C TRP A 60 15.17 -14.03 19.89
N SER A 61 15.88 -13.72 21.01
CA SER A 61 15.59 -12.61 21.91
C SER A 61 16.59 -11.45 21.81
N LEU A 62 17.48 -11.43 20.82
CA LEU A 62 18.63 -10.53 20.68
C LEU A 62 19.72 -10.70 21.75
N LEU A 63 19.39 -11.13 22.96
CA LEU A 63 20.31 -11.26 24.09
C LEU A 63 21.07 -12.60 24.06
N ALA A 64 20.56 -13.58 23.36
CA ALA A 64 21.16 -14.90 23.23
C ALA A 64 21.22 -15.34 21.75
N PRO A 65 22.10 -16.27 21.38
CA PRO A 65 22.11 -16.82 20.02
C PRO A 65 20.77 -17.42 19.63
N PRO A 66 20.35 -17.31 18.35
CA PRO A 66 19.10 -17.87 17.89
C PRO A 66 19.08 -19.40 18.03
N LYS A 67 18.02 -19.95 18.62
CA LYS A 67 17.79 -21.39 18.75
C LYS A 67 16.79 -21.83 17.71
N TRP A 68 17.10 -22.88 16.98
CA TRP A 68 16.18 -23.44 15.98
C TRP A 68 14.98 -24.11 16.63
N VAL A 69 13.77 -23.65 16.31
CA VAL A 69 12.50 -24.19 16.87
C VAL A 69 11.54 -24.68 15.77
N GLY A 70 11.98 -24.68 14.51
CA GLY A 70 11.18 -25.09 13.37
C GLY A 70 9.90 -24.25 13.25
N LEU A 71 8.74 -24.89 13.15
CA LEU A 71 7.44 -24.24 12.93
C LEU A 71 6.75 -23.76 14.23
N ALA A 72 7.42 -23.73 15.38
CA ALA A 72 6.79 -23.37 16.65
C ALA A 72 6.20 -21.93 16.63
N ASN A 73 6.90 -20.96 16.06
CA ASN A 73 6.41 -19.60 15.91
C ASN A 73 5.11 -19.53 15.07
N PHE A 74 5.05 -20.26 13.96
CA PHE A 74 3.86 -20.32 13.12
C PHE A 74 2.68 -21.01 13.81
N LYS A 75 2.92 -22.08 14.58
CA LYS A 75 1.88 -22.72 15.40
C LYS A 75 1.35 -21.77 16.46
N GLN A 76 2.23 -21.00 17.10
CA GLN A 76 1.85 -20.01 18.10
C GLN A 76 0.96 -18.91 17.48
N LEU A 77 1.24 -18.44 16.26
CA LEU A 77 0.41 -17.46 15.55
C LEU A 77 -1.04 -17.93 15.37
N LEU A 78 -1.26 -19.21 15.12
CA LEU A 78 -2.60 -19.76 14.91
C LEU A 78 -3.49 -19.70 16.15
N ILE A 79 -2.90 -19.73 17.35
CA ILE A 79 -3.62 -19.70 18.64
C ILE A 79 -3.57 -18.34 19.32
N ASP A 80 -2.76 -17.40 18.81
CA ASP A 80 -2.58 -16.07 19.39
C ASP A 80 -3.81 -15.20 19.14
N GLN A 81 -4.51 -14.86 20.22
CA GLN A 81 -5.69 -14.02 20.18
C GLN A 81 -5.38 -12.59 19.71
N PHE A 82 -4.25 -12.01 20.13
CA PHE A 82 -3.86 -10.68 19.72
C PHE A 82 -3.49 -10.61 18.24
N PHE A 83 -2.87 -11.68 17.71
CA PHE A 83 -2.60 -11.77 16.28
C PHE A 83 -3.90 -11.81 15.47
N ARG A 84 -4.92 -12.56 15.93
CA ARG A 84 -6.25 -12.57 15.27
C ARG A 84 -6.90 -11.19 15.29
N VAL A 85 -6.89 -10.51 16.45
CA VAL A 85 -7.41 -9.13 16.55
C VAL A 85 -6.67 -8.21 15.60
N ALA A 86 -5.33 -8.29 15.58
CA ALA A 86 -4.50 -7.48 14.71
C ALA A 86 -4.77 -7.75 13.22
N LEU A 87 -4.99 -9.01 12.84
CA LEU A 87 -5.34 -9.39 11.47
C LEU A 87 -6.69 -8.81 11.04
N VAL A 88 -7.72 -8.97 11.87
CA VAL A 88 -9.07 -8.43 11.60
C VAL A 88 -9.02 -6.90 11.49
N ASN A 89 -8.33 -6.24 12.41
CA ASN A 89 -8.17 -4.79 12.39
C ASN A 89 -7.40 -4.30 11.16
N THR A 90 -6.36 -5.03 10.75
CA THR A 90 -5.60 -4.71 9.53
C THR A 90 -6.47 -4.82 8.29
N LEU A 91 -7.27 -5.88 8.18
CA LEU A 91 -8.20 -6.05 7.08
C LEU A 91 -9.32 -4.99 7.09
N TYR A 92 -9.86 -4.67 8.25
CA TYR A 92 -10.89 -3.63 8.39
C TYR A 92 -10.34 -2.26 7.99
N TYR A 93 -9.16 -1.88 8.50
CA TYR A 93 -8.49 -0.66 8.10
C TYR A 93 -8.17 -0.66 6.59
N GLY A 94 -7.62 -1.76 6.08
CA GLY A 94 -7.25 -1.90 4.68
C GLY A 94 -8.45 -1.75 3.74
N LEU A 95 -9.51 -2.51 3.99
CA LEU A 95 -10.74 -2.41 3.19
C LEU A 95 -11.32 -0.99 3.25
N GLY A 96 -11.51 -0.45 4.47
CA GLY A 96 -12.09 0.88 4.65
C GLY A 96 -11.29 1.99 4.01
N SER A 97 -9.97 2.04 4.25
CA SER A 97 -9.09 3.09 3.73
C SER A 97 -8.90 3.01 2.22
N VAL A 98 -8.76 1.80 1.65
CA VAL A 98 -8.56 1.61 0.21
C VAL A 98 -9.80 1.96 -0.58
N PHE A 99 -10.97 1.40 -0.22
CA PHE A 99 -12.20 1.71 -0.96
C PHE A 99 -12.58 3.18 -0.86
N LEU A 100 -12.48 3.77 0.35
CA LEU A 100 -12.78 5.18 0.54
C LEU A 100 -11.74 6.06 -0.18
N GLY A 101 -10.46 5.74 -0.06
CA GLY A 101 -9.37 6.46 -0.72
C GLY A 101 -9.46 6.42 -2.24
N VAL A 102 -9.67 5.24 -2.84
CA VAL A 102 -9.87 5.07 -4.29
C VAL A 102 -11.08 5.87 -4.77
N THR A 103 -12.21 5.75 -4.06
CA THR A 103 -13.45 6.46 -4.43
C THR A 103 -13.23 7.98 -4.39
N VAL A 104 -12.69 8.52 -3.30
CA VAL A 104 -12.49 9.96 -3.15
C VAL A 104 -11.45 10.47 -4.13
N SER A 105 -10.32 9.76 -4.32
CA SER A 105 -9.29 10.15 -5.28
C SER A 105 -9.82 10.18 -6.72
N PHE A 106 -10.63 9.18 -7.09
CA PHE A 106 -11.22 9.12 -8.43
C PHE A 106 -12.26 10.22 -8.64
N LEU A 107 -13.12 10.49 -7.66
CA LEU A 107 -14.09 11.59 -7.71
C LEU A 107 -13.40 12.96 -7.81
N LEU A 108 -12.34 13.19 -7.03
CA LEU A 108 -11.54 14.40 -7.12
C LEU A 108 -10.89 14.54 -8.51
N ALA A 109 -10.38 13.46 -9.08
CA ALA A 109 -9.82 13.48 -10.44
C ALA A 109 -10.89 13.81 -11.50
N LEU A 110 -12.10 13.25 -11.39
CA LEU A 110 -13.21 13.59 -12.28
C LEU A 110 -13.60 15.06 -12.19
N LEU A 111 -13.66 15.62 -10.98
CA LEU A 111 -13.95 17.03 -10.77
C LEU A 111 -12.85 17.92 -11.38
N LEU A 112 -11.58 17.56 -11.15
CA LEU A 112 -10.43 18.32 -11.64
C LEU A 112 -10.08 18.03 -13.11
N ASN A 113 -10.74 17.09 -13.76
CA ASN A 113 -10.64 16.89 -15.19
C ASN A 113 -11.52 17.87 -15.98
N GLN A 114 -12.49 18.51 -15.32
CA GLN A 114 -13.33 19.54 -15.94
C GLN A 114 -12.57 20.85 -16.07
N LYS A 115 -12.94 21.69 -17.04
CA LYS A 115 -12.37 23.03 -17.26
C LYS A 115 -12.91 24.00 -16.21
N VAL A 116 -12.36 23.96 -14.98
CA VAL A 116 -12.72 24.88 -13.90
C VAL A 116 -11.70 26.00 -13.74
N PHE A 117 -12.16 27.19 -13.40
CA PHE A 117 -11.27 28.29 -13.06
C PHE A 117 -10.40 27.96 -11.85
N GLY A 118 -9.10 28.25 -11.91
CA GLY A 118 -8.18 27.94 -10.81
C GLY A 118 -7.80 26.46 -10.67
N GLN A 119 -8.00 25.63 -11.67
CA GLN A 119 -7.70 24.18 -11.67
C GLN A 119 -6.31 23.85 -11.12
N ALA A 120 -5.28 24.65 -11.49
CA ALA A 120 -3.92 24.43 -11.00
C ALA A 120 -3.82 24.60 -9.46
N LEU A 121 -4.50 25.62 -8.92
CA LEU A 121 -4.56 25.84 -7.47
C LEU A 121 -5.22 24.67 -6.75
N PHE A 122 -6.38 24.22 -7.22
CA PHE A 122 -7.07 23.08 -6.63
C PHE A 122 -6.23 21.79 -6.69
N ARG A 123 -5.57 21.52 -7.81
CA ARG A 123 -4.62 20.37 -7.92
C ARG A 123 -3.53 20.46 -6.86
N THR A 124 -2.94 21.64 -6.67
CA THR A 124 -1.91 21.84 -5.66
C THR A 124 -2.45 21.65 -4.24
N VAL A 125 -3.60 22.25 -3.91
CA VAL A 125 -4.22 22.15 -2.58
C VAL A 125 -4.56 20.71 -2.23
N PHE A 126 -5.16 19.94 -3.15
CA PHE A 126 -5.49 18.53 -2.89
C PHE A 126 -4.26 17.60 -2.88
N TYR A 127 -3.21 17.96 -3.63
CA TYR A 127 -1.97 17.17 -3.64
C TYR A 127 -1.08 17.43 -2.43
N LEU A 128 -1.09 18.64 -1.88
CA LEU A 128 -0.20 19.08 -0.79
C LEU A 128 -0.18 18.12 0.41
N PRO A 129 -1.32 17.60 0.91
CA PRO A 129 -1.33 16.66 2.02
C PRO A 129 -0.51 15.38 1.80
N SER A 130 -0.41 14.92 0.56
CA SER A 130 0.30 13.67 0.22
C SER A 130 1.83 13.79 0.33
N VAL A 131 2.38 15.01 0.36
CA VAL A 131 3.82 15.26 0.53
C VAL A 131 4.22 15.61 1.96
N VAL A 132 3.25 15.78 2.85
CA VAL A 132 3.51 16.06 4.28
C VAL A 132 3.91 14.77 5.00
N SER A 133 4.87 14.87 5.93
CA SER A 133 5.27 13.73 6.76
C SER A 133 4.09 13.11 7.50
N GLY A 134 3.96 11.77 7.43
CA GLY A 134 2.88 11.03 8.10
C GLY A 134 2.77 11.28 9.61
N ILE A 135 3.91 11.54 10.29
CA ILE A 135 3.92 11.90 11.72
C ILE A 135 3.29 13.28 11.93
N ALA A 136 3.64 14.28 11.11
CA ALA A 136 3.07 15.62 11.22
C ALA A 136 1.55 15.60 10.96
N VAL A 137 1.11 14.83 9.96
CA VAL A 137 -0.33 14.61 9.69
C VAL A 137 -1.01 13.95 10.89
N ALA A 138 -0.41 12.91 11.49
CA ALA A 138 -0.97 12.24 12.66
C ALA A 138 -1.15 13.20 13.84
N LEU A 139 -0.12 14.02 14.16
CA LEU A 139 -0.21 15.01 15.23
C LEU A 139 -1.27 16.09 14.97
N LEU A 140 -1.44 16.54 13.73
CA LEU A 140 -2.50 17.46 13.34
C LEU A 140 -3.88 16.83 13.57
N TRP A 141 -4.07 15.59 13.15
CA TRP A 141 -5.35 14.91 13.27
C TRP A 141 -5.71 14.51 14.71
N ILE A 142 -4.72 14.28 15.59
CA ILE A 142 -4.98 14.13 17.04
C ILE A 142 -5.69 15.38 17.58
N ASN A 143 -5.27 16.59 17.18
CA ASN A 143 -5.93 17.82 17.60
C ASN A 143 -7.31 17.99 16.95
N ILE A 144 -7.49 17.64 15.67
CA ILE A 144 -8.78 17.71 14.98
C ILE A 144 -9.81 16.76 15.63
N PHE A 145 -9.36 15.55 16.01
CA PHE A 145 -10.19 14.51 16.65
C PHE A 145 -10.31 14.66 18.17
N ASN A 146 -9.74 15.70 18.76
CA ASN A 146 -9.86 15.89 20.21
C ASN A 146 -11.33 16.00 20.62
N PRO A 147 -11.81 15.23 21.63
CA PRO A 147 -13.22 15.22 22.03
C PRO A 147 -13.70 16.57 22.59
N ASP A 148 -12.84 17.32 23.25
CA ASP A 148 -13.20 18.54 23.96
C ASP A 148 -13.13 19.79 23.09
N PHE A 149 -11.98 20.02 22.42
CA PHE A 149 -11.70 21.23 21.64
C PHE A 149 -11.44 20.96 20.17
N GLY A 150 -11.54 19.72 19.69
CA GLY A 150 -11.25 19.37 18.28
C GLY A 150 -12.23 19.99 17.30
N LEU A 151 -11.69 20.46 16.18
CA LEU A 151 -12.46 21.17 15.14
C LEU A 151 -13.65 20.32 14.63
N LEU A 152 -13.48 19.00 14.52
CA LEU A 152 -14.55 18.14 14.02
C LEU A 152 -15.72 18.08 15.00
N ASN A 153 -15.47 17.95 16.30
CA ASN A 153 -16.52 17.94 17.31
C ASN A 153 -17.17 19.33 17.47
N GLN A 154 -16.41 20.41 17.32
CA GLN A 154 -17.01 21.76 17.27
C GLN A 154 -17.97 21.91 16.08
N ALA A 155 -17.57 21.45 14.88
CA ALA A 155 -18.44 21.48 13.71
C ALA A 155 -19.70 20.62 13.92
N LEU A 156 -19.59 19.42 14.50
CA LEU A 156 -20.73 18.56 14.80
C LEU A 156 -21.69 19.21 15.81
N ARG A 157 -21.17 19.87 16.84
CA ARG A 157 -21.99 20.60 17.83
C ARG A 157 -22.74 21.77 17.18
N THR A 158 -22.13 22.51 16.25
CA THR A 158 -22.81 23.58 15.51
C THR A 158 -23.90 23.05 14.59
N LEU A 159 -23.80 21.78 14.14
CA LEU A 159 -24.83 21.09 13.38
C LEU A 159 -25.92 20.44 14.27
N GLY A 160 -25.85 20.64 15.59
CA GLY A 160 -26.87 20.17 16.54
C GLY A 160 -26.60 18.78 17.16
N VAL A 161 -25.42 18.18 16.90
CA VAL A 161 -25.06 16.90 17.56
C VAL A 161 -24.67 17.21 19.01
N GLN A 162 -25.50 16.79 19.96
CA GLN A 162 -25.27 17.08 21.38
C GLN A 162 -24.11 16.29 21.96
N ASP A 163 -23.91 15.08 21.52
CA ASP A 163 -22.93 14.12 22.04
C ASP A 163 -22.03 13.59 20.89
N PRO A 164 -21.05 14.41 20.42
CA PRO A 164 -20.19 13.99 19.33
C PRO A 164 -19.22 12.89 19.76
N PRO A 165 -18.79 12.03 18.83
CA PRO A 165 -17.94 10.88 19.12
C PRO A 165 -16.63 11.23 19.79
N GLY A 166 -16.19 10.37 20.71
CA GLY A 166 -14.81 10.36 21.19
C GLY A 166 -13.90 9.60 20.20
N TRP A 167 -13.55 10.26 19.09
CA TRP A 167 -12.92 9.66 17.90
C TRP A 167 -11.78 8.69 18.21
N LEU A 168 -10.78 9.10 19.00
CA LEU A 168 -9.60 8.29 19.28
C LEU A 168 -9.66 7.57 20.62
N VAL A 169 -10.64 7.92 21.47
CA VAL A 169 -10.76 7.38 22.84
C VAL A 169 -11.87 6.35 22.98
N SER A 170 -12.72 6.19 21.96
CA SER A 170 -13.77 5.18 21.92
C SER A 170 -13.38 4.00 21.03
N PRO A 171 -13.53 2.75 21.50
CA PRO A 171 -13.22 1.55 20.69
C PRO A 171 -14.01 1.48 19.39
N GLN A 172 -15.24 1.99 19.35
CA GLN A 172 -16.11 1.97 18.19
C GLN A 172 -15.69 2.98 17.12
N TRP A 173 -15.14 4.13 17.54
CA TRP A 173 -14.81 5.23 16.64
C TRP A 173 -13.33 5.34 16.26
N ALA A 174 -12.42 4.69 17.02
CA ALA A 174 -10.99 4.85 16.78
C ALA A 174 -10.55 4.35 15.39
N MET A 175 -11.02 3.19 14.95
CA MET A 175 -10.69 2.69 13.61
C MET A 175 -11.38 3.50 12.50
N PRO A 176 -12.67 3.84 12.55
CA PRO A 176 -13.29 4.77 11.61
C PRO A 176 -12.60 6.14 11.52
N ALA A 177 -12.10 6.68 12.63
CA ALA A 177 -11.34 7.94 12.63
C ALA A 177 -10.03 7.82 11.83
N LEU A 178 -9.28 6.73 12.01
CA LEU A 178 -8.07 6.46 11.24
C LEU A 178 -8.35 6.27 9.75
N ILE A 179 -9.45 5.59 9.40
CA ILE A 179 -9.90 5.43 8.02
C ILE A 179 -10.28 6.79 7.42
N LEU A 180 -11.01 7.62 8.15
CA LEU A 180 -11.39 8.97 7.70
C LEU A 180 -10.14 9.83 7.46
N MET A 181 -9.16 9.79 8.37
CA MET A 181 -7.90 10.48 8.21
C MET A 181 -7.14 10.04 6.94
N SER A 182 -7.19 8.76 6.58
CA SER A 182 -6.46 8.24 5.42
C SER A 182 -6.88 8.91 4.10
N VAL A 183 -8.13 9.38 4.01
CA VAL A 183 -8.65 10.11 2.84
C VAL A 183 -7.95 11.45 2.63
N TRP A 184 -7.39 12.05 3.68
CA TRP A 184 -6.64 13.31 3.58
C TRP A 184 -5.46 13.22 2.59
N SER A 185 -4.89 12.03 2.40
CA SER A 185 -3.79 11.79 1.48
C SER A 185 -4.24 11.34 0.08
N ALA A 186 -5.53 11.41 -0.23
CA ALA A 186 -6.11 10.97 -1.51
C ALA A 186 -5.55 11.71 -2.74
N GLY A 187 -4.94 12.88 -2.55
CA GLY A 187 -4.36 13.69 -3.61
C GLY A 187 -3.26 13.01 -4.42
N GLY A 188 -2.49 12.11 -3.82
CA GLY A 188 -1.47 11.35 -4.53
C GLY A 188 -2.06 10.46 -5.63
N SER A 189 -3.04 9.64 -5.29
CA SER A 189 -3.77 8.78 -6.26
C SER A 189 -4.63 9.61 -7.22
N MET A 190 -5.17 10.74 -6.79
CA MET A 190 -5.93 11.67 -7.66
C MET A 190 -5.12 12.10 -8.90
N VAL A 191 -3.82 12.39 -8.75
CA VAL A 191 -2.96 12.79 -9.89
C VAL A 191 -2.82 11.65 -10.89
N ILE A 192 -2.68 10.40 -10.41
CA ILE A 192 -2.60 9.21 -11.27
C ILE A 192 -3.91 9.02 -12.04
N TYR A 193 -5.06 9.15 -11.37
CA TYR A 193 -6.36 9.07 -12.02
C TYR A 193 -6.58 10.22 -13.02
N LEU A 194 -6.13 11.43 -12.70
CA LEU A 194 -6.26 12.58 -13.60
C LEU A 194 -5.46 12.36 -14.88
N ALA A 195 -4.24 11.86 -14.79
CA ALA A 195 -3.42 11.50 -15.94
C ALA A 195 -4.11 10.42 -16.80
N GLY A 196 -4.70 9.40 -16.15
CA GLY A 196 -5.47 8.37 -16.83
C GLY A 196 -6.70 8.91 -17.56
N LEU A 197 -7.48 9.76 -16.91
CA LEU A 197 -8.65 10.39 -17.53
C LEU A 197 -8.28 11.23 -18.77
N GLN A 198 -7.14 11.93 -18.72
CA GLN A 198 -6.62 12.72 -19.84
C GLN A 198 -6.04 11.88 -20.98
N SER A 199 -5.75 10.60 -20.74
CA SER A 199 -5.29 9.68 -21.78
C SER A 199 -6.42 9.00 -22.56
N ILE A 200 -7.67 9.14 -22.14
CA ILE A 200 -8.82 8.57 -22.86
C ILE A 200 -9.05 9.34 -24.16
N PRO A 201 -9.04 8.66 -25.33
CA PRO A 201 -9.24 9.33 -26.62
C PRO A 201 -10.61 10.01 -26.72
N GLU A 202 -10.63 11.28 -27.13
CA GLU A 202 -11.85 12.11 -27.20
C GLU A 202 -12.89 11.52 -28.16
N HIS A 203 -12.44 10.90 -29.26
CA HIS A 203 -13.34 10.27 -30.24
C HIS A 203 -14.28 9.19 -29.64
N LEU A 204 -13.91 8.55 -28.51
CA LEU A 204 -14.81 7.60 -27.83
C LEU A 204 -16.01 8.30 -27.20
N TYR A 205 -15.80 9.49 -26.66
CA TYR A 205 -16.89 10.31 -26.11
C TYR A 205 -17.75 10.94 -27.20
N GLU A 206 -17.15 11.28 -28.35
CA GLU A 206 -17.86 11.78 -29.54
C GLU A 206 -18.74 10.70 -30.14
N ALA A 207 -18.21 9.48 -30.36
CA ALA A 207 -18.98 8.35 -30.85
C ALA A 207 -20.18 8.04 -29.95
N ALA A 208 -19.94 7.95 -28.62
CA ALA A 208 -21.01 7.75 -27.65
C ALA A 208 -22.06 8.91 -27.67
N ALA A 209 -21.63 10.13 -27.99
CA ALA A 209 -22.56 11.25 -28.12
C ALA A 209 -23.44 11.13 -29.37
N ILE A 210 -22.88 10.67 -30.48
CA ILE A 210 -23.62 10.39 -31.73
C ILE A 210 -24.67 9.29 -31.51
N ASP A 211 -24.31 8.26 -30.69
CA ASP A 211 -25.22 7.19 -30.28
C ASP A 211 -26.28 7.64 -29.24
N GLY A 212 -26.32 8.94 -28.88
CA GLY A 212 -27.30 9.49 -27.94
C GLY A 212 -26.98 9.24 -26.47
N ALA A 213 -25.75 8.81 -26.13
CA ALA A 213 -25.36 8.54 -24.73
C ALA A 213 -25.27 9.85 -23.92
N GLY A 214 -26.05 9.93 -22.82
CA GLY A 214 -25.95 10.96 -21.81
C GLY A 214 -24.68 10.85 -20.93
N ALA A 215 -24.44 11.82 -20.05
CA ALA A 215 -23.26 11.87 -19.20
C ALA A 215 -23.07 10.60 -18.33
N TRP A 216 -24.16 10.08 -17.77
CA TRP A 216 -24.12 8.86 -16.95
C TRP A 216 -23.78 7.60 -17.76
N SER A 217 -24.32 7.49 -18.99
CA SER A 217 -24.00 6.41 -19.90
C SER A 217 -22.53 6.45 -20.34
N LYS A 218 -22.00 7.66 -20.69
CA LYS A 218 -20.59 7.85 -21.02
C LYS A 218 -19.67 7.49 -19.85
N PHE A 219 -20.06 7.84 -18.63
CA PHE A 219 -19.29 7.51 -17.44
C PHE A 219 -19.15 5.98 -17.28
N TRP A 220 -20.25 5.23 -17.31
CA TRP A 220 -20.20 3.79 -17.06
C TRP A 220 -19.72 2.96 -18.26
N ASN A 221 -19.95 3.41 -19.51
CA ASN A 221 -19.62 2.62 -20.70
C ASN A 221 -18.31 3.06 -21.38
N VAL A 222 -17.79 4.26 -21.09
CA VAL A 222 -16.53 4.76 -21.63
C VAL A 222 -15.51 4.99 -20.52
N THR A 223 -15.83 5.89 -19.58
CA THR A 223 -14.84 6.33 -18.56
C THR A 223 -14.42 5.18 -17.66
N VAL A 224 -15.34 4.49 -16.99
CA VAL A 224 -15.03 3.42 -16.04
C VAL A 224 -14.28 2.25 -16.69
N PRO A 225 -14.70 1.72 -17.86
CA PRO A 225 -13.96 0.66 -18.55
C PRO A 225 -12.55 1.08 -18.96
N MET A 226 -12.38 2.28 -19.51
CA MET A 226 -11.05 2.79 -19.89
C MET A 226 -10.14 3.06 -18.70
N MET A 227 -10.71 3.42 -17.55
CA MET A 227 -9.98 3.65 -16.30
C MET A 227 -9.75 2.38 -15.50
N SER A 228 -10.37 1.25 -15.84
CA SER A 228 -10.30 0.01 -15.04
C SER A 228 -8.88 -0.47 -14.76
N PRO A 229 -7.88 -0.40 -15.67
CA PRO A 229 -6.51 -0.81 -15.35
C PRO A 229 -5.86 0.09 -14.29
N ILE A 230 -6.16 1.41 -14.33
CA ILE A 230 -5.61 2.38 -13.39
C ILE A 230 -6.30 2.26 -12.03
N ILE A 231 -7.61 2.02 -12.02
CA ILE A 231 -8.37 1.73 -10.80
C ILE A 231 -7.81 0.47 -10.14
N PHE A 232 -7.61 -0.60 -10.91
CA PHE A 232 -7.06 -1.86 -10.42
C PHE A 232 -5.63 -1.70 -9.86
N TYR A 233 -4.78 -0.95 -10.56
CA TYR A 233 -3.44 -0.61 -10.06
C TYR A 233 -3.50 0.10 -8.69
N ASN A 234 -4.33 1.14 -8.56
CA ASN A 234 -4.46 1.88 -7.30
C ASN A 234 -5.08 1.02 -6.19
N LEU A 235 -5.99 0.10 -6.51
CA LEU A 235 -6.51 -0.88 -5.55
C LEU A 235 -5.39 -1.77 -5.02
N ILE A 236 -4.60 -2.38 -5.89
CA ILE A 236 -3.50 -3.27 -5.47
C ILE A 236 -2.47 -2.51 -4.62
N VAL A 237 -1.97 -1.38 -5.12
CA VAL A 237 -0.98 -0.57 -4.38
C VAL A 237 -1.57 -0.07 -3.06
N GLY A 238 -2.84 0.34 -3.07
CA GLY A 238 -3.57 0.76 -1.88
C GLY A 238 -3.66 -0.37 -0.84
N PHE A 239 -4.01 -1.60 -1.23
CA PHE A 239 -4.03 -2.74 -0.32
C PHE A 239 -2.64 -3.05 0.24
N ILE A 240 -1.60 -3.12 -0.59
CA ILE A 240 -0.23 -3.36 -0.14
C ILE A 240 0.19 -2.32 0.92
N THR A 241 -0.06 -1.03 0.65
CA THR A 241 0.31 0.04 1.59
C THR A 241 -0.53 0.04 2.86
N SER A 242 -1.82 -0.28 2.77
CA SER A 242 -2.71 -0.35 3.94
C SER A 242 -2.41 -1.52 4.86
N LEU A 243 -2.03 -2.69 4.31
CA LEU A 243 -1.59 -3.85 5.10
C LEU A 243 -0.29 -3.56 5.88
N GLN A 244 0.52 -2.62 5.40
CA GLN A 244 1.76 -2.17 6.04
C GLN A 244 1.55 -0.93 6.95
N ALA A 245 0.30 -0.54 7.22
CA ALA A 245 0.00 0.63 8.06
C ALA A 245 0.58 0.45 9.48
N PHE A 246 1.37 1.45 9.91
CA PHE A 246 2.02 1.43 11.21
C PHE A 246 2.09 2.83 11.84
N VAL A 247 2.74 3.79 11.16
CA VAL A 247 3.15 5.08 11.75
C VAL A 247 1.97 5.85 12.32
N GLN A 248 0.89 6.01 11.56
CA GLN A 248 -0.29 6.77 11.98
C GLN A 248 -0.96 6.13 13.20
N ILE A 249 -1.10 4.81 13.18
CA ILE A 249 -1.74 4.03 14.24
C ILE A 249 -0.89 4.06 15.50
N PHE A 250 0.43 3.91 15.36
CA PHE A 250 1.37 4.00 16.47
C PHE A 250 1.31 5.37 17.17
N VAL A 251 1.34 6.46 16.38
CA VAL A 251 1.38 7.83 16.89
C VAL A 251 0.03 8.26 17.48
N MET A 252 -1.09 7.92 16.84
CA MET A 252 -2.40 8.45 17.22
C MET A 252 -3.09 7.66 18.31
N THR A 253 -3.00 6.34 18.29
CA THR A 253 -3.76 5.47 19.18
C THR A 253 -2.90 4.44 19.90
N ASN A 254 -1.70 4.19 19.40
CA ASN A 254 -0.83 3.13 19.88
C ASN A 254 -1.60 1.80 20.07
N GLY A 255 -2.45 1.45 19.09
CA GLY A 255 -3.27 0.22 19.13
C GLY A 255 -4.52 0.29 19.99
N GLY A 256 -4.71 1.37 20.78
CA GLY A 256 -5.86 1.56 21.67
C GLY A 256 -7.09 2.18 20.99
N PRO A 257 -8.15 2.43 21.77
CA PRO A 257 -8.42 1.84 23.09
C PRO A 257 -8.76 0.35 23.01
N ALA A 258 -8.46 -0.41 24.06
CA ALA A 258 -8.78 -1.85 24.18
C ALA A 258 -8.38 -2.71 22.94
N ASN A 259 -7.25 -2.42 22.33
CA ASN A 259 -6.73 -3.04 21.09
C ASN A 259 -7.64 -2.84 19.85
N ALA A 260 -8.59 -1.90 19.88
CA ALA A 260 -9.49 -1.64 18.75
C ALA A 260 -8.77 -1.19 17.46
N THR A 261 -7.56 -0.66 17.59
CA THR A 261 -6.72 -0.25 16.45
C THR A 261 -5.40 -1.01 16.39
N LEU A 262 -5.26 -2.13 17.11
CA LEU A 262 -4.07 -2.96 17.03
C LEU A 262 -4.02 -3.63 15.65
N VAL A 263 -3.10 -3.21 14.79
CA VAL A 263 -2.83 -3.79 13.47
C VAL A 263 -1.58 -4.67 13.50
N ILE A 264 -1.42 -5.53 12.47
CA ILE A 264 -0.29 -6.46 12.39
C ILE A 264 1.05 -5.70 12.43
N GLY A 265 1.19 -4.60 11.70
CA GLY A 265 2.43 -3.80 11.70
C GLY A 265 2.83 -3.34 13.10
N LEU A 266 1.87 -2.89 13.91
CA LEU A 266 2.11 -2.48 15.30
C LEU A 266 2.37 -3.68 16.22
N TYR A 267 1.63 -4.77 16.08
CA TYR A 267 1.83 -5.96 16.89
C TYR A 267 3.18 -6.63 16.61
N LEU A 268 3.60 -6.63 15.34
CA LEU A 268 4.93 -7.06 14.92
C LEU A 268 6.03 -6.20 15.58
N TYR A 269 5.89 -4.87 15.50
CA TYR A 269 6.83 -3.93 16.12
C TYR A 269 6.98 -4.18 17.61
N ARG A 270 5.88 -4.33 18.34
CA ARG A 270 5.90 -4.64 19.77
C ARG A 270 6.62 -5.95 20.09
N ASN A 271 6.31 -7.02 19.34
CA ASN A 271 6.96 -8.30 19.53
C ASN A 271 8.45 -8.24 19.22
N ALA A 272 8.86 -7.52 18.17
CA ALA A 272 10.28 -7.39 17.82
C ALA A 272 11.06 -6.52 18.82
N PHE A 273 10.57 -5.33 19.13
CA PHE A 273 11.37 -4.27 19.77
C PHE A 273 10.98 -3.98 21.24
N GLU A 274 9.75 -4.29 21.66
CA GLU A 274 9.32 -4.13 23.05
C GLU A 274 9.46 -5.46 23.83
N PHE A 275 9.07 -6.58 23.19
CA PHE A 275 9.09 -7.91 23.84
C PHE A 275 10.30 -8.74 23.45
N PHE A 276 11.14 -8.25 22.54
CA PHE A 276 12.36 -8.95 22.06
C PHE A 276 12.12 -10.37 21.53
N LYS A 277 10.98 -10.62 20.90
CA LYS A 277 10.61 -11.89 20.27
C LYS A 277 10.85 -11.83 18.77
N MET A 278 12.11 -11.63 18.34
CA MET A 278 12.47 -11.40 16.94
C MET A 278 12.07 -12.55 16.01
N GLY A 279 12.26 -13.80 16.42
CA GLY A 279 11.84 -14.96 15.64
C GLY A 279 10.34 -14.99 15.40
N TYR A 280 9.54 -14.72 16.43
CA TYR A 280 8.08 -14.63 16.34
C TYR A 280 7.62 -13.45 15.45
N ALA A 281 8.23 -12.28 15.61
CA ALA A 281 7.95 -11.12 14.77
C ALA A 281 8.30 -11.38 13.29
N SER A 282 9.40 -12.08 13.03
CA SER A 282 9.77 -12.53 11.68
C SER A 282 8.73 -13.48 11.08
N ALA A 283 8.20 -14.42 11.87
CA ALA A 283 7.12 -15.29 11.42
C ALA A 283 5.83 -14.51 11.08
N MET A 284 5.47 -13.50 11.89
CA MET A 284 4.35 -12.59 11.56
C MET A 284 4.56 -11.84 10.25
N SER A 285 5.78 -11.31 10.00
CA SER A 285 6.12 -10.64 8.74
C SER A 285 5.89 -11.53 7.54
N TRP A 286 6.30 -12.80 7.64
CA TRP A 286 6.14 -13.76 6.54
C TRP A 286 4.69 -14.17 6.33
N VAL A 287 3.89 -14.29 7.39
CA VAL A 287 2.44 -14.49 7.24
C VAL A 287 1.80 -13.30 6.55
N LEU A 288 2.15 -12.06 6.95
CA LEU A 288 1.64 -10.85 6.30
C LEU A 288 2.08 -10.75 4.82
N PHE A 289 3.28 -11.21 4.50
CA PHE A 289 3.78 -11.21 3.10
C PHE A 289 3.01 -12.19 2.21
N VAL A 290 2.52 -13.31 2.76
CA VAL A 290 1.76 -14.31 2.00
C VAL A 290 0.28 -13.93 1.83
N VAL A 291 -0.29 -13.15 2.75
CA VAL A 291 -1.68 -12.65 2.69
C VAL A 291 -1.81 -11.53 1.66
#